data_0a22ccbfd8deeee5e0196399e963d196
#
_entry.id   0a22ccbfd8deeee5e0196399e963d196
#
_cell.length_a   1.000
_cell.length_b   1.000
_cell.length_c   1.000
_cell.angle_alpha   90.00
_cell.angle_beta   90.00
_cell.angle_gamma   90.00
#
_symmetry.space_group_name_H-M   'P 1'
#
loop_
_entity.id
_entity.type
_entity.pdbx_description
1 polymer ?
#
loop_
_entity_poly.entity_id
_entity_poly.type
_entity_poly.pdbx_seq_one_letter_code
_entity_poly.pdbx_strand_id
1 'polypeptide(L)'
;SRQRYWGEPIPMVKCEKCGWQPLPESSLPLTLPDITDFEPGPDGESPLARHTDWVKTTCPCCGGPATRETDTMPQWAGSSWYFLRYMDPHCKDALASKEALEYWSPVDWYNGGMEHTTLHLLYSRFWHKFLYDIGAVPSPEPYQKRTAHGMILGLNPHSFVNLPAEEQEKLLKEYGSQKAAEKALEEKYGEMARHPIVKMSKSLGNVINPDEVVDQYGADTMRLYEMFMGDFEQAAP
;
A
#
# COMPACT_ATOMS: atom_id res chain seq x y z
N SER A 1 8.59 0.57 13.05
CA SER A 1 7.40 0.38 13.89
C SER A 1 6.47 1.57 13.78
N ARG A 2 5.22 1.40 14.11
CA ARG A 2 4.20 2.45 14.13
C ARG A 2 3.10 2.17 15.14
N GLN A 3 2.46 3.23 15.61
CA GLN A 3 1.40 3.23 16.61
C GLN A 3 0.03 3.07 15.93
N ARG A 4 -0.18 1.92 15.28
CA ARG A 4 -1.44 1.56 14.60
C ARG A 4 -1.78 0.11 14.89
N TYR A 5 -3.08 -0.22 14.90
CA TYR A 5 -3.53 -1.60 15.11
C TYR A 5 -3.19 -2.49 13.91
N TRP A 6 -3.55 -2.03 12.70
CA TRP A 6 -3.33 -2.81 11.48
C TRP A 6 -1.84 -2.86 11.10
N GLY A 7 -1.27 -4.03 11.20
CA GLY A 7 0.12 -4.36 10.90
C GLY A 7 0.52 -5.66 11.56
N GLU A 8 1.64 -6.23 11.15
CA GLU A 8 2.19 -7.42 11.80
C GLU A 8 2.68 -7.05 13.20
N PRO A 9 2.24 -7.79 14.26
CA PRO A 9 2.77 -7.56 15.61
C PRO A 9 4.24 -7.91 15.67
N ILE A 10 4.99 -7.15 16.45
CA ILE A 10 6.42 -7.38 16.63
C ILE A 10 6.61 -8.41 17.75
N PRO A 11 7.21 -9.60 17.50
CA PRO A 11 7.30 -10.68 18.47
C PRO A 11 8.41 -10.44 19.50
N MET A 12 8.33 -9.31 20.21
CA MET A 12 9.28 -8.89 21.23
C MET A 12 8.56 -8.56 22.53
N VAL A 13 9.24 -8.80 23.64
CA VAL A 13 8.78 -8.42 24.97
C VAL A 13 9.86 -7.65 25.71
N LYS A 14 9.47 -6.67 26.51
CA LYS A 14 10.35 -5.87 27.35
C LYS A 14 10.26 -6.35 28.79
N CYS A 15 11.37 -6.79 29.35
CA CYS A 15 11.52 -7.19 30.74
C CYS A 15 12.41 -6.18 31.45
N GLU A 16 12.04 -5.77 32.67
CA GLU A 16 12.87 -4.84 33.46
C GLU A 16 14.25 -5.39 33.78
N LYS A 17 14.35 -6.72 33.99
CA LYS A 17 15.61 -7.40 34.34
C LYS A 17 16.45 -7.74 33.11
N CYS A 18 15.81 -8.24 32.00
CA CYS A 18 16.51 -8.82 30.85
C CYS A 18 16.55 -7.89 29.64
N GLY A 19 15.85 -6.74 29.66
CA GLY A 19 15.68 -5.87 28.50
C GLY A 19 14.74 -6.48 27.46
N TRP A 20 14.93 -6.11 26.21
CA TRP A 20 14.16 -6.66 25.08
C TRP A 20 14.54 -8.11 24.79
N GLN A 21 13.54 -8.98 24.74
CA GLN A 21 13.68 -10.40 24.46
C GLN A 21 12.76 -10.83 23.32
N PRO A 22 13.22 -11.63 22.36
CA PRO A 22 12.34 -12.20 21.34
C PRO A 22 11.43 -13.26 21.98
N LEU A 23 10.21 -13.36 21.44
CA LEU A 23 9.32 -14.47 21.77
C LEU A 23 9.88 -15.79 21.19
N PRO A 24 9.70 -16.92 21.87
CA PRO A 24 10.12 -18.22 21.35
C PRO A 24 9.28 -18.60 20.10
N GLU A 25 9.88 -19.31 19.15
CA GLU A 25 9.20 -19.77 17.92
C GLU A 25 7.92 -20.54 18.21
N SER A 26 7.88 -21.31 19.29
CA SER A 26 6.69 -22.08 19.71
C SER A 26 5.48 -21.20 20.05
N SER A 27 5.65 -19.90 20.25
CA SER A 27 4.57 -18.94 20.50
C SER A 27 4.12 -18.19 19.26
N LEU A 28 4.69 -18.50 18.10
CA LEU A 28 4.29 -17.91 16.83
C LEU A 28 3.21 -18.75 16.13
N PRO A 29 2.32 -18.16 15.37
CA PRO A 29 2.23 -16.72 15.10
C PRO A 29 1.70 -15.92 16.29
N LEU A 30 2.31 -14.76 16.57
CA LEU A 30 1.75 -13.81 17.52
C LEU A 30 0.55 -13.12 16.87
N THR A 31 -0.64 -13.35 17.44
CA THR A 31 -1.89 -12.77 16.93
C THR A 31 -2.24 -11.49 17.67
N LEU A 32 -2.82 -10.52 16.96
CA LEU A 32 -3.39 -9.33 17.57
C LEU A 32 -4.66 -9.69 18.36
N PRO A 33 -4.95 -8.99 19.46
CA PRO A 33 -6.20 -9.16 20.20
C PRO A 33 -7.37 -8.61 19.35
N ASP A 34 -8.55 -9.17 19.50
CA ASP A 34 -9.75 -8.61 18.89
C ASP A 34 -10.16 -7.34 19.65
N ILE A 35 -10.15 -6.19 18.97
CA ILE A 35 -10.46 -4.89 19.57
C ILE A 35 -11.45 -4.11 18.70
N THR A 36 -12.20 -3.23 19.32
CA THR A 36 -13.21 -2.38 18.65
C THR A 36 -12.75 -0.92 18.50
N ASP A 37 -11.79 -0.48 19.30
CA ASP A 37 -11.21 0.87 19.25
C ASP A 37 -9.81 0.83 18.64
N PHE A 38 -9.70 1.34 17.41
CA PHE A 38 -8.48 1.33 16.61
C PHE A 38 -7.74 2.67 16.59
N GLU A 39 -8.29 3.70 17.23
CA GLU A 39 -7.68 5.02 17.22
C GLU A 39 -6.47 5.08 18.15
N PRO A 40 -5.38 5.75 17.74
CA PRO A 40 -4.27 6.04 18.64
C PRO A 40 -4.73 6.84 19.86
N GLY A 41 -4.05 6.66 20.99
CA GLY A 41 -4.28 7.45 22.18
C GLY A 41 -4.01 8.96 21.97
N PRO A 42 -4.44 9.83 22.90
CA PRO A 42 -4.25 11.28 22.82
C PRO A 42 -2.77 11.67 22.65
N ASP A 43 -1.86 10.91 23.23
CA ASP A 43 -0.41 11.11 23.16
C ASP A 43 0.24 10.38 21.98
N GLY A 44 -0.55 9.87 21.04
CA GLY A 44 -0.08 9.08 19.91
C GLY A 44 0.29 7.64 20.27
N GLU A 45 -0.07 7.17 21.45
CA GLU A 45 0.16 5.80 21.89
C GLU A 45 -0.62 4.79 21.05
N SER A 46 -0.03 3.61 20.84
CA SER A 46 -0.68 2.52 20.11
C SER A 46 -1.99 2.11 20.77
N PRO A 47 -3.07 1.86 19.98
CA PRO A 47 -4.30 1.32 20.53
C PRO A 47 -4.11 -0.01 21.26
N LEU A 48 -3.10 -0.81 20.92
CA LEU A 48 -2.75 -2.04 21.62
C LEU A 48 -2.31 -1.81 23.06
N ALA A 49 -1.68 -0.68 23.37
CA ALA A 49 -1.19 -0.38 24.72
C ALA A 49 -2.32 -0.34 25.75
N ARG A 50 -3.54 -0.04 25.37
CA ARG A 50 -4.72 -0.03 26.23
C ARG A 50 -5.24 -1.43 26.60
N HIS A 51 -4.81 -2.47 25.86
CA HIS A 51 -5.24 -3.84 26.07
C HIS A 51 -4.29 -4.58 27.02
N THR A 52 -4.35 -4.23 28.31
CA THR A 52 -3.44 -4.70 29.35
C THR A 52 -3.33 -6.22 29.45
N ASP A 53 -4.41 -6.96 29.17
CA ASP A 53 -4.42 -8.43 29.22
C ASP A 53 -3.56 -9.03 28.09
N TRP A 54 -3.55 -8.38 26.91
CA TRP A 54 -2.67 -8.77 25.82
C TRP A 54 -1.24 -8.27 26.03
N VAL A 55 -1.06 -7.04 26.54
CA VAL A 55 0.25 -6.42 26.77
C VAL A 55 1.07 -7.16 27.83
N LYS A 56 0.45 -7.51 28.97
CA LYS A 56 1.13 -8.19 30.05
C LYS A 56 1.47 -9.64 29.70
N THR A 57 2.71 -10.02 29.96
CA THR A 57 3.20 -11.37 29.64
C THR A 57 4.36 -11.74 30.57
N THR A 58 4.96 -12.88 30.33
CA THR A 58 6.16 -13.34 31.05
C THR A 58 7.39 -13.28 30.16
N CYS A 59 8.52 -12.93 30.75
CA CYS A 59 9.81 -12.92 30.07
C CYS A 59 10.24 -14.34 29.70
N PRO A 60 10.51 -14.64 28.42
CA PRO A 60 10.96 -15.99 28.04
C PRO A 60 12.36 -16.35 28.58
N CYS A 61 13.14 -15.36 28.98
CA CYS A 61 14.50 -15.56 29.52
C CYS A 61 14.48 -15.87 31.01
N CYS A 62 13.78 -15.08 31.85
CA CYS A 62 13.86 -15.20 33.30
C CYS A 62 12.55 -15.60 34.00
N GLY A 63 11.44 -15.75 33.23
CA GLY A 63 10.11 -16.07 33.77
C GLY A 63 9.44 -14.92 34.55
N GLY A 64 10.10 -13.78 34.70
CA GLY A 64 9.54 -12.61 35.39
C GLY A 64 8.53 -11.81 34.58
N PRO A 65 7.92 -10.79 35.18
CA PRO A 65 6.97 -9.93 34.46
C PRO A 65 7.62 -9.24 33.25
N ALA A 66 6.87 -9.17 32.14
CA ALA A 66 7.28 -8.48 30.93
C ALA A 66 6.05 -7.87 30.22
N THR A 67 6.29 -6.97 29.28
CA THR A 67 5.27 -6.34 28.45
C THR A 67 5.57 -6.60 26.98
N ARG A 68 4.53 -6.95 26.19
CA ARG A 68 4.66 -7.07 24.74
C ARG A 68 4.90 -5.70 24.11
N GLU A 69 5.63 -5.71 22.99
CA GLU A 69 5.70 -4.55 22.10
C GLU A 69 4.29 -4.23 21.58
N THR A 70 3.91 -2.97 21.66
CA THR A 70 2.59 -2.49 21.25
C THR A 70 2.59 -1.79 19.90
N ASP A 71 3.76 -1.47 19.37
CA ASP A 71 3.89 -1.02 17.98
C ASP A 71 3.69 -2.19 17.02
N THR A 72 3.18 -1.91 15.84
CA THR A 72 3.12 -2.88 14.75
C THR A 72 4.13 -2.51 13.66
N MET A 73 4.46 -3.48 12.81
CA MET A 73 5.25 -3.19 11.62
C MET A 73 4.43 -2.34 10.63
N PRO A 74 5.07 -1.46 9.83
CA PRO A 74 4.35 -0.73 8.79
C PRO A 74 3.78 -1.71 7.76
N GLN A 75 2.69 -1.31 7.11
CA GLN A 75 2.00 -2.14 6.10
C GLN A 75 2.90 -2.67 4.98
N TRP A 76 3.99 -1.94 4.66
CA TRP A 76 4.99 -2.37 3.66
C TRP A 76 5.84 -3.56 4.13
N ALA A 77 5.87 -3.90 5.40
CA ALA A 77 6.57 -5.08 5.90
C ALA A 77 5.91 -6.36 5.38
N GLY A 78 4.60 -6.50 5.55
CA GLY A 78 3.85 -7.65 5.04
C GLY A 78 3.89 -7.77 3.53
N SER A 79 3.71 -6.65 2.80
CA SER A 79 3.78 -6.65 1.34
C SER A 79 5.20 -6.87 0.79
N SER A 80 6.22 -6.85 1.63
CA SER A 80 7.62 -6.96 1.19
C SER A 80 8.02 -8.35 0.69
N TRP A 81 7.26 -9.38 1.00
CA TRP A 81 7.61 -10.75 0.69
C TRP A 81 6.48 -11.58 0.05
N TYR A 82 5.35 -10.97 -0.29
CA TYR A 82 4.19 -11.67 -0.85
C TYR A 82 4.54 -12.46 -2.13
N PHE A 83 5.39 -11.91 -2.99
CA PHE A 83 5.80 -12.55 -4.24
C PHE A 83 6.60 -13.83 -4.00
N LEU A 84 7.38 -13.92 -2.91
CA LEU A 84 8.05 -15.14 -2.49
C LEU A 84 7.04 -16.19 -2.03
N ARG A 85 6.04 -15.78 -1.24
CA ARG A 85 4.97 -16.65 -0.77
C ARG A 85 4.10 -17.19 -1.92
N TYR A 86 3.91 -16.41 -2.97
CA TYR A 86 3.19 -16.84 -4.17
C TYR A 86 3.87 -17.98 -4.93
N MET A 87 5.18 -18.13 -4.77
CA MET A 87 5.92 -19.23 -5.39
C MET A 87 5.55 -20.60 -4.79
N ASP A 88 5.17 -20.61 -3.51
CA ASP A 88 4.68 -21.82 -2.81
C ASP A 88 3.68 -21.43 -1.71
N PRO A 89 2.41 -21.16 -2.06
CA PRO A 89 1.42 -20.63 -1.13
C PRO A 89 0.98 -21.64 -0.07
N HIS A 90 1.24 -22.92 -0.27
CA HIS A 90 0.83 -23.98 0.63
C HIS A 90 1.96 -24.50 1.54
N CYS A 91 3.17 -24.00 1.40
CA CYS A 91 4.29 -24.34 2.28
C CYS A 91 3.97 -23.95 3.73
N LYS A 92 4.08 -24.91 4.66
CA LYS A 92 3.77 -24.70 6.08
C LYS A 92 5.01 -24.47 6.94
N ASP A 93 6.14 -24.98 6.48
CA ASP A 93 7.36 -25.09 7.28
C ASP A 93 8.37 -23.97 7.02
N ALA A 94 8.16 -23.22 5.92
CA ALA A 94 9.06 -22.15 5.51
C ALA A 94 8.30 -21.03 4.77
N LEU A 95 8.99 -19.95 4.44
CA LEU A 95 8.57 -18.87 3.57
C LEU A 95 8.00 -19.37 2.23
N ALA A 96 8.73 -20.28 1.59
CA ALA A 96 8.37 -21.11 0.45
C ALA A 96 9.37 -22.27 0.42
N SER A 97 9.08 -23.36 -0.30
CA SER A 97 10.02 -24.45 -0.47
C SER A 97 11.27 -23.99 -1.22
N LYS A 98 12.41 -24.60 -0.91
CA LYS A 98 13.67 -24.26 -1.56
C LYS A 98 13.63 -24.49 -3.07
N GLU A 99 13.01 -25.57 -3.48
CA GLU A 99 12.83 -25.92 -4.89
C GLU A 99 12.01 -24.87 -5.65
N ALA A 100 10.92 -24.37 -5.04
CA ALA A 100 10.10 -23.32 -5.65
C ALA A 100 10.86 -21.98 -5.73
N LEU A 101 11.60 -21.62 -4.68
CA LEU A 101 12.42 -20.42 -4.68
C LEU A 101 13.56 -20.49 -5.72
N GLU A 102 14.25 -21.62 -5.85
CA GLU A 102 15.30 -21.82 -6.85
C GLU A 102 14.77 -21.76 -8.28
N TYR A 103 13.51 -22.22 -8.50
CA TYR A 103 12.91 -22.23 -9.82
C TYR A 103 12.32 -20.86 -10.23
N TRP A 104 11.63 -20.18 -9.32
CA TRP A 104 10.87 -18.97 -9.62
C TRP A 104 11.59 -17.65 -9.30
N SER A 105 12.70 -17.67 -8.52
CA SER A 105 13.46 -16.46 -8.18
C SER A 105 14.69 -16.29 -9.08
N PRO A 106 15.11 -15.05 -9.33
CA PRO A 106 14.38 -13.78 -9.07
C PRO A 106 13.20 -13.61 -10.01
N VAL A 107 12.22 -12.77 -9.62
CA VAL A 107 11.06 -12.47 -10.47
C VAL A 107 11.52 -11.86 -11.80
N ASP A 108 11.09 -12.43 -12.92
CA ASP A 108 11.57 -12.02 -14.25
C ASP A 108 11.16 -10.59 -14.61
N TRP A 109 9.90 -10.25 -14.36
CA TRP A 109 9.36 -8.95 -14.70
C TRP A 109 8.36 -8.46 -13.64
N TYR A 110 8.69 -7.35 -13.01
CA TYR A 110 7.91 -6.76 -11.91
C TYR A 110 7.31 -5.42 -12.32
N ASN A 111 5.98 -5.37 -12.36
CA ASN A 111 5.21 -4.20 -12.77
C ASN A 111 4.59 -3.51 -11.56
N GLY A 112 4.64 -2.19 -11.53
CA GLY A 112 4.01 -1.41 -10.48
C GLY A 112 4.07 0.08 -10.77
N GLY A 113 3.22 0.85 -10.08
CA GLY A 113 3.19 2.30 -10.21
C GLY A 113 4.50 2.96 -9.78
N MET A 114 4.76 4.13 -10.33
CA MET A 114 5.97 4.92 -10.04
C MET A 114 6.08 5.26 -8.55
N GLU A 115 4.97 5.46 -7.86
CA GLU A 115 4.90 5.76 -6.42
C GLU A 115 5.55 4.69 -5.55
N HIS A 116 5.56 3.44 -6.00
CA HIS A 116 6.15 2.33 -5.26
C HIS A 116 7.68 2.29 -5.29
N THR A 117 8.33 3.14 -6.07
CA THR A 117 9.80 3.23 -6.11
C THR A 117 10.40 3.52 -4.73
N THR A 118 9.76 4.38 -3.96
CA THR A 118 10.17 4.77 -2.60
C THR A 118 9.35 4.12 -1.48
N LEU A 119 8.36 3.30 -1.84
CA LEU A 119 7.47 2.62 -0.91
C LEU A 119 7.73 1.10 -0.94
N HIS A 120 6.85 0.35 -1.59
CA HIS A 120 6.92 -1.11 -1.64
C HIS A 120 8.27 -1.64 -2.17
N LEU A 121 8.80 -1.07 -3.25
CA LEU A 121 10.05 -1.59 -3.84
C LEU A 121 11.26 -1.40 -2.91
N LEU A 122 11.32 -0.30 -2.17
CA LEU A 122 12.39 -0.07 -1.20
C LEU A 122 12.33 -1.09 -0.06
N TYR A 123 11.13 -1.29 0.50
CA TYR A 123 10.92 -2.25 1.58
C TYR A 123 11.15 -3.70 1.13
N SER A 124 10.61 -4.10 0.00
CA SER A 124 10.74 -5.48 -0.50
C SER A 124 12.17 -5.82 -0.85
N ARG A 125 12.92 -4.87 -1.43
CA ARG A 125 14.34 -5.06 -1.72
C ARG A 125 15.18 -5.16 -0.44
N PHE A 126 14.88 -4.35 0.58
CA PHE A 126 15.52 -4.45 1.90
C PHE A 126 15.28 -5.81 2.55
N TRP A 127 14.01 -6.26 2.61
CA TRP A 127 13.65 -7.58 3.09
C TRP A 127 14.34 -8.70 2.34
N HIS A 128 14.35 -8.63 1.02
CA HIS A 128 14.97 -9.65 0.19
C HIS A 128 16.48 -9.77 0.42
N LYS A 129 17.16 -8.65 0.58
CA LYS A 129 18.60 -8.66 0.90
C LYS A 129 18.87 -9.27 2.28
N PHE A 130 18.06 -8.95 3.27
CA PHE A 130 18.13 -9.60 4.58
C PHE A 130 17.89 -11.11 4.48
N LEU A 131 16.87 -11.54 3.76
CA LEU A 131 16.59 -12.96 3.54
C LEU A 131 17.72 -13.67 2.80
N TYR A 132 18.39 -12.98 1.88
CA TYR A 132 19.57 -13.50 1.19
C TYR A 132 20.75 -13.66 2.15
N ASP A 133 21.00 -12.66 3.00
CA ASP A 133 22.10 -12.69 3.99
C ASP A 133 21.97 -13.86 4.98
N ILE A 134 20.75 -14.23 5.33
CA ILE A 134 20.47 -15.41 6.18
C ILE A 134 20.28 -16.71 5.43
N GLY A 135 20.45 -16.72 4.09
CA GLY A 135 20.34 -17.91 3.24
C GLY A 135 18.91 -18.40 2.99
N ALA A 136 17.89 -17.59 3.22
CA ALA A 136 16.49 -17.95 3.04
C ALA A 136 16.00 -17.84 1.59
N VAL A 137 16.70 -17.08 0.74
CA VAL A 137 16.42 -16.93 -0.71
C VAL A 137 17.69 -17.12 -1.53
N PRO A 138 17.60 -17.60 -2.78
CA PRO A 138 18.79 -17.98 -3.57
C PRO A 138 19.49 -16.81 -4.28
N SER A 139 18.83 -15.66 -4.42
CA SER A 139 19.35 -14.53 -5.21
C SER A 139 19.46 -13.25 -4.38
N PRO A 140 20.49 -12.39 -4.63
CA PRO A 140 20.70 -11.15 -3.88
C PRO A 140 19.71 -10.03 -4.25
N GLU A 141 19.01 -10.15 -5.38
CA GLU A 141 18.01 -9.18 -5.85
C GLU A 141 16.68 -9.87 -6.13
N PRO A 142 15.55 -9.22 -5.78
CA PRO A 142 14.23 -9.84 -5.91
C PRO A 142 13.71 -9.86 -7.35
N TYR A 143 14.11 -8.89 -8.18
CA TYR A 143 13.56 -8.65 -9.52
C TYR A 143 14.66 -8.52 -10.56
N GLN A 144 14.47 -9.14 -11.74
CA GLN A 144 15.36 -8.99 -12.88
C GLN A 144 15.05 -7.72 -13.67
N LYS A 145 13.79 -7.45 -13.90
CA LYS A 145 13.30 -6.28 -14.63
C LYS A 145 12.14 -5.63 -13.88
N ARG A 146 12.20 -4.31 -13.73
CA ARG A 146 11.12 -3.50 -13.19
C ARG A 146 10.63 -2.52 -14.24
N THR A 147 9.33 -2.45 -14.43
CA THR A 147 8.67 -1.46 -15.27
C THR A 147 7.68 -0.65 -14.43
N ALA A 148 7.75 0.67 -14.56
CA ALA A 148 6.73 1.57 -14.03
C ALA A 148 5.66 1.77 -15.11
N HIS A 149 4.46 1.27 -14.88
CA HIS A 149 3.36 1.59 -15.78
C HIS A 149 2.93 3.06 -15.64
N GLY A 150 2.37 3.63 -16.70
CA GLY A 150 1.76 4.95 -16.72
C GLY A 150 0.53 5.03 -15.81
N MET A 151 0.10 6.24 -15.54
CA MET A 151 -1.13 6.49 -14.79
C MET A 151 -2.34 6.48 -15.72
N ILE A 152 -3.43 5.86 -15.27
CA ILE A 152 -4.73 6.02 -15.92
C ILE A 152 -5.30 7.38 -15.52
N LEU A 153 -5.67 8.16 -16.51
CA LEU A 153 -6.18 9.51 -16.36
C LEU A 153 -7.71 9.54 -16.54
N GLY A 154 -8.36 10.52 -15.95
CA GLY A 154 -9.79 10.76 -16.07
C GLY A 154 -10.11 12.25 -16.12
N LEU A 155 -11.35 12.58 -16.44
CA LEU A 155 -11.81 13.96 -16.46
C LEU A 155 -11.65 14.59 -15.06
N ASN A 156 -11.18 15.83 -15.05
CA ASN A 156 -11.09 16.60 -13.80
C ASN A 156 -12.43 17.29 -13.54
N PRO A 157 -13.17 16.91 -12.49
CA PRO A 157 -14.47 17.52 -12.18
C PRO A 157 -14.37 18.99 -11.75
N HIS A 158 -13.16 19.47 -11.45
CA HIS A 158 -12.92 20.84 -11.02
C HIS A 158 -12.38 21.75 -12.14
N SER A 159 -12.17 21.20 -13.34
CA SER A 159 -11.77 22.00 -14.50
C SER A 159 -12.99 22.64 -15.14
N PHE A 160 -12.92 23.92 -15.48
CA PHE A 160 -14.03 24.68 -16.07
C PHE A 160 -14.68 23.95 -17.25
N VAL A 161 -13.88 23.39 -18.15
CA VAL A 161 -14.37 22.72 -19.37
C VAL A 161 -15.15 21.44 -19.11
N ASN A 162 -15.00 20.84 -17.94
CA ASN A 162 -15.69 19.60 -17.55
C ASN A 162 -16.91 19.85 -16.64
N LEU A 163 -17.13 21.10 -16.22
CA LEU A 163 -18.31 21.43 -15.43
C LEU A 163 -19.59 21.32 -16.25
N PRO A 164 -20.73 21.00 -15.63
CA PRO A 164 -22.03 21.09 -16.28
C PRO A 164 -22.27 22.48 -16.88
N ALA A 165 -22.99 22.56 -18.01
CA ALA A 165 -23.24 23.82 -18.74
C ALA A 165 -23.86 24.91 -17.83
N GLU A 166 -24.76 24.51 -16.94
CA GLU A 166 -25.40 25.42 -15.97
C GLU A 166 -24.38 26.05 -15.01
N GLU A 167 -23.39 25.28 -14.54
CA GLU A 167 -22.33 25.78 -13.67
C GLU A 167 -21.37 26.69 -14.42
N GLN A 168 -21.02 26.34 -15.67
CA GLN A 168 -20.19 27.19 -16.52
C GLN A 168 -20.88 28.56 -16.75
N GLU A 169 -22.18 28.59 -17.09
CA GLU A 169 -22.92 29.82 -17.26
C GLU A 169 -22.99 30.65 -15.99
N LYS A 170 -23.18 30.01 -14.84
CA LYS A 170 -23.16 30.70 -13.54
C LYS A 170 -21.82 31.37 -13.26
N LEU A 171 -20.73 30.65 -13.47
CA LEU A 171 -19.40 31.18 -13.29
C LEU A 171 -19.08 32.31 -14.27
N LEU A 172 -19.51 32.18 -15.54
CA LEU A 172 -19.34 33.26 -16.53
C LEU A 172 -20.11 34.54 -16.16
N LYS A 173 -21.30 34.41 -15.61
CA LYS A 173 -22.08 35.56 -15.10
C LYS A 173 -21.44 36.19 -13.88
N GLU A 174 -20.87 35.38 -13.00
CA GLU A 174 -20.25 35.85 -11.75
C GLU A 174 -18.90 36.52 -12.00
N TYR A 175 -18.04 35.93 -12.83
CA TYR A 175 -16.66 36.39 -13.05
C TYR A 175 -16.45 37.16 -14.35
N GLY A 176 -17.44 37.26 -15.22
CA GLY A 176 -17.44 38.04 -16.44
C GLY A 176 -16.64 37.47 -17.62
N SER A 177 -15.80 36.45 -17.40
CA SER A 177 -15.05 35.76 -18.44
C SER A 177 -14.61 34.37 -18.02
N GLN A 178 -14.41 33.47 -19.01
CA GLN A 178 -13.89 32.13 -18.75
C GLN A 178 -12.55 32.14 -18.01
N LYS A 179 -11.62 33.00 -18.42
CA LYS A 179 -10.31 33.14 -17.78
C LYS A 179 -10.39 33.53 -16.31
N ALA A 180 -11.33 34.39 -15.96
CA ALA A 180 -11.54 34.80 -14.56
C ALA A 180 -12.22 33.66 -13.76
N ALA A 181 -13.15 32.92 -14.37
CA ALA A 181 -13.77 31.75 -13.78
C ALA A 181 -12.75 30.63 -13.53
N GLU A 182 -11.89 30.33 -14.51
CA GLU A 182 -10.80 29.36 -14.36
C GLU A 182 -9.85 29.73 -13.23
N LYS A 183 -9.50 31.01 -13.09
CA LYS A 183 -8.66 31.51 -11.99
C LYS A 183 -9.34 31.34 -10.63
N ALA A 184 -10.63 31.58 -10.54
CA ALA A 184 -11.39 31.36 -9.30
C ALA A 184 -11.47 29.89 -8.92
N LEU A 185 -11.62 29.00 -9.88
CA LEU A 185 -11.55 27.55 -9.67
C LEU A 185 -10.17 27.12 -9.20
N GLU A 186 -9.11 27.69 -9.77
CA GLU A 186 -7.74 27.44 -9.35
C GLU A 186 -7.48 27.91 -7.90
N GLU A 187 -7.97 29.09 -7.54
CA GLU A 187 -7.87 29.60 -6.16
C GLU A 187 -8.60 28.68 -5.15
N LYS A 188 -9.71 28.07 -5.59
CA LYS A 188 -10.53 27.18 -4.76
C LYS A 188 -9.98 25.75 -4.66
N TYR A 189 -9.53 25.18 -5.78
CA TYR A 189 -9.17 23.76 -5.89
C TYR A 189 -7.68 23.50 -6.15
N GLY A 190 -6.87 24.56 -6.25
CA GLY A 190 -5.45 24.49 -6.55
C GLY A 190 -5.15 24.42 -8.04
N GLU A 191 -3.86 24.41 -8.37
CA GLU A 191 -3.35 24.44 -9.74
C GLU A 191 -3.90 23.31 -10.63
N MET A 192 -4.28 22.18 -10.05
CA MET A 192 -4.85 21.06 -10.76
C MET A 192 -6.14 21.41 -11.53
N ALA A 193 -6.90 22.44 -11.11
CA ALA A 193 -8.12 22.87 -11.77
C ALA A 193 -7.90 23.36 -13.22
N ARG A 194 -6.66 23.74 -13.56
CA ARG A 194 -6.26 24.12 -14.93
C ARG A 194 -6.24 22.94 -15.91
N HIS A 195 -6.08 21.71 -15.39
CA HIS A 195 -5.91 20.53 -16.22
C HIS A 195 -7.25 19.81 -16.40
N PRO A 196 -7.78 19.71 -17.65
CA PRO A 196 -9.04 19.01 -17.89
C PRO A 196 -8.96 17.51 -17.67
N ILE A 197 -7.77 16.95 -17.74
CA ILE A 197 -7.50 15.52 -17.53
C ILE A 197 -6.45 15.40 -16.41
N VAL A 198 -6.74 14.57 -15.42
CA VAL A 198 -5.89 14.34 -14.24
C VAL A 198 -5.89 12.87 -13.84
N LYS A 199 -4.99 12.48 -12.93
CA LYS A 199 -4.98 11.14 -12.38
C LYS A 199 -6.34 10.78 -11.78
N MET A 200 -6.86 9.59 -12.11
CA MET A 200 -8.04 9.05 -11.45
C MET A 200 -7.79 8.86 -9.95
N SER A 201 -8.70 9.35 -9.12
CA SER A 201 -8.65 9.12 -7.69
C SER A 201 -10.04 9.10 -7.06
N LYS A 202 -10.20 8.29 -6.02
CA LYS A 202 -11.47 8.21 -5.26
C LYS A 202 -11.85 9.55 -4.64
N SER A 203 -10.87 10.33 -4.20
CA SER A 203 -11.10 11.65 -3.59
C SER A 203 -11.62 12.70 -4.58
N LEU A 204 -11.32 12.55 -5.87
CA LEU A 204 -11.83 13.43 -6.93
C LEU A 204 -13.18 12.95 -7.50
N GLY A 205 -13.59 11.72 -7.19
CA GLY A 205 -14.82 11.15 -7.76
C GLY A 205 -14.77 10.91 -9.27
N ASN A 206 -13.59 10.89 -9.89
CA ASN A 206 -13.39 10.73 -11.33
C ASN A 206 -12.94 9.31 -11.73
N VAL A 207 -13.16 8.34 -10.86
CA VAL A 207 -12.84 6.92 -11.12
C VAL A 207 -13.96 6.31 -11.96
N ILE A 208 -13.56 5.60 -13.02
CA ILE A 208 -14.45 4.76 -13.84
C ILE A 208 -14.34 3.33 -13.32
N ASN A 209 -15.46 2.71 -12.99
CA ASN A 209 -15.48 1.32 -12.56
C ASN A 209 -15.36 0.41 -13.80
N PRO A 210 -14.39 -0.52 -13.84
CA PRO A 210 -14.29 -1.48 -14.93
C PRO A 210 -15.57 -2.28 -15.20
N ASP A 211 -16.35 -2.60 -14.17
CA ASP A 211 -17.60 -3.35 -14.33
C ASP A 211 -18.61 -2.58 -15.18
N GLU A 212 -18.72 -1.26 -15.04
CA GLU A 212 -19.60 -0.42 -15.86
C GLU A 212 -19.20 -0.44 -17.34
N VAL A 213 -17.88 -0.45 -17.60
CA VAL A 213 -17.35 -0.54 -18.97
C VAL A 213 -17.61 -1.93 -19.57
N VAL A 214 -17.40 -2.97 -18.76
CA VAL A 214 -17.66 -4.35 -19.17
C VAL A 214 -19.14 -4.58 -19.47
N ASP A 215 -20.02 -4.07 -18.62
CA ASP A 215 -21.47 -4.19 -18.82
C ASP A 215 -21.95 -3.47 -20.08
N GLN A 216 -21.34 -2.33 -20.40
CA GLN A 216 -21.72 -1.52 -21.55
C GLN A 216 -21.11 -2.01 -22.87
N TYR A 217 -19.85 -2.44 -22.87
CA TYR A 217 -19.08 -2.70 -24.10
C TYR A 217 -18.55 -4.14 -24.20
N GLY A 218 -18.60 -4.91 -23.13
CA GLY A 218 -18.03 -6.25 -23.05
C GLY A 218 -16.58 -6.28 -22.62
N ALA A 219 -16.19 -7.36 -21.93
CA ALA A 219 -14.85 -7.53 -21.40
C ALA A 219 -13.75 -7.55 -22.47
N ASP A 220 -14.02 -8.19 -23.62
CA ASP A 220 -13.04 -8.29 -24.70
C ASP A 220 -12.76 -6.92 -25.31
N THR A 221 -13.80 -6.08 -25.46
CA THR A 221 -13.66 -4.71 -25.97
C THR A 221 -12.80 -3.87 -25.02
N MET A 222 -13.05 -3.94 -23.71
CA MET A 222 -12.25 -3.25 -22.70
C MET A 222 -10.79 -3.68 -22.76
N ARG A 223 -10.52 -4.97 -22.78
CA ARG A 223 -9.15 -5.52 -22.84
C ARG A 223 -8.40 -5.10 -24.10
N LEU A 224 -9.09 -5.12 -25.27
CA LEU A 224 -8.49 -4.64 -26.52
C LEU A 224 -8.20 -3.15 -26.49
N TYR A 225 -9.08 -2.35 -25.90
CA TYR A 225 -8.87 -0.93 -25.75
C TYR A 225 -7.65 -0.62 -24.85
N GLU A 226 -7.52 -1.30 -23.72
CA GLU A 226 -6.36 -1.15 -22.83
C GLU A 226 -5.03 -1.48 -23.54
N MET A 227 -5.01 -2.51 -24.38
CA MET A 227 -3.83 -2.84 -25.18
C MET A 227 -3.55 -1.81 -26.29
N PHE A 228 -4.58 -1.14 -26.78
CA PHE A 228 -4.50 -0.16 -27.88
C PHE A 228 -4.11 1.25 -27.43
N MET A 229 -4.31 1.59 -26.14
CA MET A 229 -4.11 2.95 -25.62
C MET A 229 -2.70 3.53 -25.82
N GLY A 230 -1.68 2.69 -26.00
CA GLY A 230 -0.31 3.14 -26.27
C GLY A 230 0.73 2.43 -25.40
N ASP A 231 1.89 3.05 -25.26
CA ASP A 231 3.00 2.50 -24.49
C ASP A 231 2.64 2.34 -23.02
N PHE A 232 2.90 1.16 -22.50
CA PHE A 232 2.59 0.78 -21.13
C PHE A 232 3.17 1.72 -20.05
N GLU A 233 4.29 2.37 -20.34
CA GLU A 233 4.97 3.28 -19.41
C GLU A 233 4.44 4.72 -19.46
N GLN A 234 3.57 5.03 -20.41
CA GLN A 234 2.99 6.36 -20.58
C GLN A 234 1.65 6.50 -19.87
N ALA A 235 1.34 7.71 -19.42
CA ALA A 235 0.01 8.01 -18.91
C ALA A 235 -1.01 8.01 -20.07
N ALA A 236 -2.16 7.39 -19.83
CA ALA A 236 -3.22 7.28 -20.82
C ALA A 236 -4.57 7.72 -20.25
N PRO A 237 -5.40 8.46 -21.03
CA PRO A 237 -6.74 8.87 -20.62
C PRO A 237 -7.75 7.73 -20.67
#